data_fbcc55d18442fae81913127faeefc8f1
#
_entry.id   fbcc55d18442fae81913127faeefc8f1
#
_cell.length_a   1.000
_cell.length_b   1.000
_cell.length_c   1.000
_cell.angle_alpha   90.00
_cell.angle_beta   90.00
_cell.angle_gamma   90.00
#
_symmetry.space_group_name_H-M   'P 1'
#
loop_
_entity.id
_entity.type
_entity.pdbx_description
1 polymer ?
#
loop_
_entity_poly.entity_id
_entity_poly.type
_entity_poly.pdbx_seq_one_letter_code
_entity_poly.pdbx_strand_id
1 'polypeptide(L)'
;MYLIYTGRKDVSGNNWGDAFADAIGGTHLDSPVGIADVVFDKNCWSMKTVKARDPFTSTAIRLISGRCSPDYSYGITDPHKDVQKTGEAVLSIWNERINIATDHYSRVRTAILVRSYDLLSYRLFEEETVRYRTTDYHWIANSNGNLIGLNHSEKVCFTWQPHGSQFTIHTEVPEGAVKFGVRKPPTLKKNDVLKIIDFDENWISILE
;
A
#
# COMPACT_ATOMS: atom_id res chain seq x y z
N MET A 1 16.08 -1.57 -9.36
CA MET A 1 17.44 -1.12 -9.77
C MET A 1 17.54 0.40 -9.82
N TYR A 2 16.75 1.09 -10.66
CA TYR A 2 16.79 2.57 -10.81
C TYR A 2 16.75 3.33 -9.48
N LEU A 3 15.82 2.99 -8.56
CA LEU A 3 15.70 3.64 -7.26
C LEU A 3 16.97 3.52 -6.40
N ILE A 4 17.65 2.36 -6.48
CA ILE A 4 18.91 2.14 -5.75
C ILE A 4 20.02 2.99 -6.36
N TYR A 5 20.10 3.08 -7.69
CA TYR A 5 21.07 3.93 -8.38
C TYR A 5 20.92 5.41 -8.04
N THR A 6 19.69 5.88 -7.92
CA THR A 6 19.40 7.28 -7.55
C THR A 6 19.54 7.57 -6.05
N GLY A 7 20.02 6.59 -5.26
CA GLY A 7 20.24 6.74 -3.83
C GLY A 7 18.93 6.83 -3.01
N ARG A 8 17.80 6.47 -3.61
CA ARG A 8 16.53 6.43 -2.88
C ARG A 8 16.55 5.31 -1.85
N LYS A 9 16.02 5.62 -0.67
CA LYS A 9 15.96 4.69 0.47
C LYS A 9 14.56 4.09 0.65
N ASP A 10 13.69 4.28 -0.35
CA ASP A 10 12.30 3.83 -0.28
C ASP A 10 11.75 3.49 -1.67
N VAL A 11 10.81 2.53 -1.69
CA VAL A 11 9.93 2.22 -2.81
C VAL A 11 8.53 2.65 -2.38
N SER A 12 8.02 3.73 -2.96
CA SER A 12 6.66 4.20 -2.70
C SER A 12 5.61 3.28 -3.33
N GLY A 13 4.33 3.45 -2.95
CA GLY A 13 3.22 2.77 -3.61
C GLY A 13 3.22 3.02 -5.12
N ASN A 14 3.44 4.28 -5.55
CA ASN A 14 3.50 4.63 -6.98
C ASN A 14 4.66 3.92 -7.69
N ASN A 15 5.88 3.92 -7.12
CA ASN A 15 6.99 3.19 -7.74
C ASN A 15 6.72 1.69 -7.89
N TRP A 16 6.00 1.11 -6.91
CA TRP A 16 5.57 -0.27 -6.99
C TRP A 16 4.48 -0.45 -8.06
N GLY A 17 3.51 0.48 -8.13
CA GLY A 17 2.47 0.51 -9.15
C GLY A 17 3.05 0.56 -10.56
N ASP A 18 3.99 1.47 -10.83
CA ASP A 18 4.69 1.57 -12.11
C ASP A 18 5.39 0.26 -12.49
N ALA A 19 6.20 -0.28 -11.57
CA ALA A 19 6.96 -1.50 -11.83
C ALA A 19 6.05 -2.73 -12.03
N PHE A 20 4.93 -2.81 -11.32
CA PHE A 20 3.97 -3.90 -11.45
C PHE A 20 3.19 -3.78 -12.76
N ALA A 21 2.71 -2.58 -13.10
CA ALA A 21 2.02 -2.31 -14.36
C ALA A 21 2.89 -2.67 -15.56
N ASP A 22 4.15 -2.21 -15.57
CA ASP A 22 5.12 -2.56 -16.61
C ASP A 22 5.33 -4.08 -16.73
N ALA A 23 5.44 -4.77 -15.60
CA ALA A 23 5.70 -6.21 -15.57
C ALA A 23 4.54 -7.06 -16.12
N ILE A 24 3.29 -6.61 -15.94
CA ILE A 24 2.09 -7.34 -16.42
C ILE A 24 1.54 -6.82 -17.75
N GLY A 25 2.11 -5.74 -18.30
CA GLY A 25 1.58 -5.05 -19.47
C GLY A 25 0.28 -4.26 -19.18
N GLY A 26 0.10 -3.86 -17.92
CA GLY A 26 -1.08 -3.12 -17.44
C GLY A 26 -0.89 -1.61 -17.45
N THR A 27 -1.82 -0.90 -16.83
CA THR A 27 -1.79 0.55 -16.68
C THR A 27 -1.83 0.92 -15.19
N HIS A 28 -0.88 1.72 -14.73
CA HIS A 28 -0.96 2.39 -13.42
C HIS A 28 -1.83 3.64 -13.59
N LEU A 29 -2.88 3.75 -12.78
CA LEU A 29 -3.84 4.85 -12.87
C LEU A 29 -3.29 6.10 -12.19
N ASP A 30 -3.40 7.26 -12.84
CA ASP A 30 -3.04 8.57 -12.26
C ASP A 30 -3.90 8.90 -11.03
N SER A 31 -5.15 8.42 -11.05
CA SER A 31 -6.09 8.55 -9.92
C SER A 31 -6.78 7.21 -9.69
N PRO A 32 -6.71 6.67 -8.46
CA PRO A 32 -7.35 5.39 -8.15
C PRO A 32 -8.86 5.41 -8.37
N VAL A 33 -9.41 4.31 -8.88
CA VAL A 33 -10.85 4.06 -8.94
C VAL A 33 -11.23 3.20 -7.75
N GLY A 34 -11.80 3.80 -6.70
CA GLY A 34 -11.99 3.15 -5.42
C GLY A 34 -10.67 2.81 -4.76
N ILE A 35 -10.24 1.54 -4.85
CA ILE A 35 -8.93 1.06 -4.38
C ILE A 35 -8.02 0.57 -5.50
N ALA A 36 -8.47 0.65 -6.76
CA ALA A 36 -7.71 0.19 -7.92
C ALA A 36 -6.60 1.20 -8.26
N ASP A 37 -5.35 0.80 -8.08
CA ASP A 37 -4.17 1.57 -8.44
C ASP A 37 -3.61 1.13 -9.81
N VAL A 38 -3.58 -0.18 -10.09
CA VAL A 38 -3.13 -0.75 -11.38
C VAL A 38 -4.25 -1.59 -11.99
N VAL A 39 -4.39 -1.54 -13.31
CA VAL A 39 -5.41 -2.26 -14.05
C VAL A 39 -4.80 -3.01 -15.24
N PHE A 40 -5.34 -4.19 -15.50
CA PHE A 40 -5.03 -4.97 -16.69
C PHE A 40 -6.26 -5.81 -17.08
N ASP A 41 -6.76 -5.61 -18.29
CA ASP A 41 -8.00 -6.21 -18.76
C ASP A 41 -9.17 -5.90 -17.77
N LYS A 42 -9.84 -6.90 -17.26
CA LYS A 42 -10.94 -6.78 -16.28
C LYS A 42 -10.49 -6.96 -14.82
N ASN A 43 -9.18 -6.94 -14.57
CA ASN A 43 -8.63 -7.09 -13.23
C ASN A 43 -8.06 -5.77 -12.74
N CYS A 44 -8.10 -5.54 -11.44
CA CYS A 44 -7.41 -4.44 -10.82
C CYS A 44 -6.69 -4.84 -9.53
N TRP A 45 -5.67 -4.08 -9.20
CA TRP A 45 -4.87 -4.27 -7.99
C TRP A 45 -4.73 -2.99 -7.19
N SER A 46 -4.87 -3.13 -5.87
CA SER A 46 -4.39 -2.13 -4.92
C SER A 46 -2.93 -2.40 -4.61
N MET A 47 -2.07 -1.39 -4.75
CA MET A 47 -0.63 -1.54 -4.63
C MET A 47 -0.16 -1.19 -3.22
N LYS A 48 0.49 -2.14 -2.54
CA LYS A 48 0.97 -1.96 -1.17
C LYS A 48 2.46 -2.29 -1.04
N THR A 49 3.19 -1.42 -0.33
CA THR A 49 4.57 -1.69 0.05
C THR A 49 4.70 -1.70 1.57
N VAL A 50 5.45 -2.65 2.09
CA VAL A 50 5.72 -2.77 3.53
C VAL A 50 7.22 -2.89 3.75
N LYS A 51 7.72 -2.09 4.68
CA LYS A 51 9.12 -2.14 5.11
C LYS A 51 9.27 -3.13 6.26
N ALA A 52 10.17 -4.08 6.11
CA ALA A 52 10.48 -5.07 7.14
C ALA A 52 11.99 -5.16 7.36
N ARG A 53 12.42 -5.53 8.57
CA ARG A 53 13.84 -5.77 8.86
C ARG A 53 14.38 -6.92 8.03
N ASP A 54 13.62 -7.98 7.94
CA ASP A 54 13.89 -9.15 7.10
C ASP A 54 12.60 -9.61 6.41
N PRO A 55 12.44 -9.33 5.11
CA PRO A 55 11.27 -9.76 4.35
C PRO A 55 11.11 -11.28 4.28
N PHE A 56 12.21 -12.04 4.35
CA PHE A 56 12.20 -13.49 4.14
C PHE A 56 11.63 -14.26 5.33
N THR A 57 11.72 -13.69 6.53
CA THR A 57 11.25 -14.30 7.77
C THR A 57 9.96 -13.67 8.31
N SER A 58 9.49 -12.57 7.71
CA SER A 58 8.26 -11.92 8.15
C SER A 58 7.05 -12.84 7.96
N THR A 59 6.33 -13.16 9.04
CA THR A 59 5.12 -13.99 9.02
C THR A 59 3.84 -13.18 9.01
N ALA A 60 3.89 -11.94 9.46
CA ALA A 60 2.76 -11.01 9.47
C ALA A 60 3.22 -9.59 9.17
N ILE A 61 2.35 -8.81 8.57
CA ILE A 61 2.61 -7.43 8.19
C ILE A 61 1.40 -6.54 8.47
N ARG A 62 1.63 -5.24 8.42
CA ARG A 62 0.61 -4.20 8.61
C ARG A 62 0.51 -3.39 7.33
N LEU A 63 -0.63 -3.53 6.63
CA LEU A 63 -0.91 -2.84 5.39
C LEU A 63 -1.62 -1.52 5.67
N ILE A 64 -0.95 -0.39 5.42
CA ILE A 64 -1.62 0.90 5.40
C ILE A 64 -2.54 0.93 4.18
N SER A 65 -3.85 0.90 4.43
CA SER A 65 -4.88 0.75 3.39
C SER A 65 -5.55 2.07 3.00
N GLY A 66 -4.94 3.18 3.38
CA GLY A 66 -5.37 4.53 3.05
C GLY A 66 -6.13 5.22 4.18
N ARG A 67 -6.72 6.35 3.85
CA ARG A 67 -7.53 7.13 4.81
C ARG A 67 -8.96 6.65 4.80
N CYS A 68 -9.52 6.37 5.97
CA CYS A 68 -10.95 6.20 6.18
C CYS A 68 -11.37 7.27 7.20
N SER A 69 -12.12 8.27 6.77
CA SER A 69 -12.46 9.46 7.56
C SER A 69 -13.93 9.43 7.98
N PRO A 70 -14.27 8.83 9.15
CA PRO A 70 -15.63 8.73 9.63
C PRO A 70 -16.28 10.10 9.92
N ASP A 71 -15.49 11.11 10.26
CA ASP A 71 -15.92 12.50 10.42
C ASP A 71 -16.47 13.06 9.10
N TYR A 72 -15.73 12.89 8.02
CA TYR A 72 -16.13 13.37 6.70
C TYR A 72 -17.29 12.58 6.10
N SER A 73 -17.25 11.24 6.17
CA SER A 73 -18.24 10.39 5.50
C SER A 73 -19.53 10.18 6.31
N TYR A 74 -19.43 10.20 7.66
CA TYR A 74 -20.53 9.85 8.57
C TYR A 74 -20.78 10.87 9.69
N GLY A 75 -20.08 12.02 9.67
CA GLY A 75 -20.24 13.08 10.68
C GLY A 75 -19.79 12.70 12.09
N ILE A 76 -18.90 11.69 12.22
CA ILE A 76 -18.38 11.24 13.52
C ILE A 76 -17.17 12.10 13.89
N THR A 77 -17.43 13.22 14.58
CA THR A 77 -16.41 14.20 14.97
C THR A 77 -15.61 13.79 16.21
N ASP A 78 -16.20 13.00 17.12
CA ASP A 78 -15.50 12.42 18.27
C ASP A 78 -15.45 10.91 18.16
N PRO A 79 -14.31 10.34 17.71
CA PRO A 79 -14.18 8.91 17.48
C PRO A 79 -14.21 8.06 18.77
N HIS A 80 -13.99 8.66 19.93
CA HIS A 80 -13.96 7.95 21.19
C HIS A 80 -15.29 7.93 21.92
N LYS A 81 -16.24 8.75 21.51
CA LYS A 81 -17.58 8.78 22.08
C LYS A 81 -18.32 7.44 21.93
N ASP A 82 -18.13 6.80 20.77
CA ASP A 82 -18.65 5.47 20.46
C ASP A 82 -17.64 4.76 19.55
N VAL A 83 -16.72 4.03 20.19
CA VAL A 83 -15.60 3.35 19.54
C VAL A 83 -16.10 2.29 18.55
N GLN A 84 -17.16 1.56 18.92
CA GLN A 84 -17.75 0.52 18.05
C GLN A 84 -18.31 1.13 16.77
N LYS A 85 -19.16 2.14 16.92
CA LYS A 85 -19.76 2.86 15.78
C LYS A 85 -18.71 3.49 14.87
N THR A 86 -17.65 4.04 15.45
CA THR A 86 -16.54 4.61 14.66
C THR A 86 -15.82 3.53 13.86
N GLY A 87 -15.52 2.39 14.48
CA GLY A 87 -14.87 1.27 13.79
C GLY A 87 -15.72 0.68 12.66
N GLU A 88 -17.03 0.56 12.88
CA GLU A 88 -17.99 0.15 11.84
C GLU A 88 -18.00 1.12 10.66
N ALA A 89 -17.96 2.43 10.93
CA ALA A 89 -17.88 3.45 9.89
C ALA A 89 -16.56 3.36 9.10
N VAL A 90 -15.43 3.08 9.76
CA VAL A 90 -14.13 2.84 9.09
C VAL A 90 -14.23 1.66 8.12
N LEU A 91 -14.81 0.52 8.54
CA LEU A 91 -14.98 -0.65 7.67
C LEU A 91 -15.98 -0.38 6.54
N SER A 92 -17.02 0.41 6.79
CA SER A 92 -17.98 0.81 5.76
C SER A 92 -17.32 1.62 4.65
N ILE A 93 -16.46 2.60 5.01
CA ILE A 93 -15.68 3.38 4.03
C ILE A 93 -14.75 2.47 3.22
N TRP A 94 -14.10 1.50 3.86
CA TRP A 94 -13.27 0.51 3.17
C TRP A 94 -14.10 -0.30 2.16
N ASN A 95 -15.24 -0.82 2.59
CA ASN A 95 -16.13 -1.62 1.76
C ASN A 95 -16.68 -0.82 0.56
N GLU A 96 -17.02 0.46 0.75
CA GLU A 96 -17.46 1.35 -0.33
C GLU A 96 -16.40 1.49 -1.42
N ARG A 97 -15.12 1.62 -1.05
CA ARG A 97 -14.03 1.69 -2.03
C ARG A 97 -13.89 0.40 -2.84
N ILE A 98 -14.12 -0.76 -2.20
CA ILE A 98 -14.12 -2.04 -2.91
C ILE A 98 -15.33 -2.11 -3.84
N ASN A 99 -16.51 -1.64 -3.42
CA ASN A 99 -17.70 -1.59 -4.27
C ASN A 99 -17.43 -0.76 -5.52
N ILE A 100 -16.88 0.44 -5.38
CA ILE A 100 -16.49 1.28 -6.54
C ILE A 100 -15.56 0.51 -7.49
N ALA A 101 -14.55 -0.19 -6.97
CA ALA A 101 -13.66 -0.97 -7.81
C ALA A 101 -14.37 -2.16 -8.47
N THR A 102 -15.27 -2.86 -7.76
CA THR A 102 -16.01 -4.02 -8.32
C THR A 102 -17.09 -3.63 -9.33
N ASP A 103 -17.54 -2.38 -9.35
CA ASP A 103 -18.44 -1.87 -10.38
C ASP A 103 -17.73 -1.74 -11.74
N HIS A 104 -16.40 -1.59 -11.74
CA HIS A 104 -15.59 -1.40 -12.95
C HIS A 104 -14.77 -2.65 -13.33
N TYR A 105 -14.39 -3.48 -12.35
CA TYR A 105 -13.47 -4.60 -12.55
C TYR A 105 -14.04 -5.91 -12.00
N SER A 106 -13.83 -7.01 -12.73
CA SER A 106 -14.33 -8.32 -12.35
C SER A 106 -13.57 -8.95 -11.19
N ARG A 107 -12.29 -8.59 -11.02
CA ARG A 107 -11.44 -9.04 -9.92
C ARG A 107 -10.71 -7.88 -9.29
N VAL A 108 -10.76 -7.80 -7.98
CA VAL A 108 -10.09 -6.78 -7.17
C VAL A 108 -9.11 -7.48 -6.24
N ARG A 109 -7.82 -7.22 -6.43
CA ARG A 109 -6.74 -7.86 -5.69
C ARG A 109 -5.86 -6.80 -5.01
N THR A 110 -5.06 -7.23 -4.06
CA THR A 110 -3.99 -6.41 -3.45
C THR A 110 -2.65 -7.05 -3.77
N ALA A 111 -1.75 -6.32 -4.41
CA ALA A 111 -0.37 -6.77 -4.68
C ALA A 111 0.58 -6.14 -3.64
N ILE A 112 1.24 -7.00 -2.87
CA ILE A 112 1.99 -6.61 -1.68
C ILE A 112 3.48 -6.88 -1.90
N LEU A 113 4.30 -5.83 -1.79
CA LEU A 113 5.76 -5.90 -1.83
C LEU A 113 6.32 -5.63 -0.43
N VAL A 114 6.74 -6.68 0.27
CA VAL A 114 7.52 -6.56 1.50
C VAL A 114 8.98 -6.39 1.13
N ARG A 115 9.64 -5.35 1.64
CA ARG A 115 11.01 -4.99 1.28
C ARG A 115 11.88 -4.71 2.49
N SER A 116 13.19 -5.00 2.36
CA SER A 116 14.20 -4.62 3.35
C SER A 116 14.46 -3.11 3.34
N TYR A 117 15.11 -2.63 4.39
CA TYR A 117 15.49 -1.20 4.52
C TYR A 117 16.53 -0.77 3.49
N ASP A 118 17.39 -1.69 3.04
CA ASP A 118 18.42 -1.45 2.04
C ASP A 118 17.96 -1.68 0.60
N LEU A 119 16.72 -2.11 0.41
CA LEU A 119 16.11 -2.43 -0.88
C LEU A 119 16.79 -3.58 -1.64
N LEU A 120 17.44 -4.50 -0.94
CA LEU A 120 18.12 -5.63 -1.57
C LEU A 120 17.36 -6.95 -1.45
N SER A 121 16.40 -7.05 -0.52
CA SER A 121 15.61 -8.24 -0.26
C SER A 121 14.13 -7.94 -0.34
N TYR A 122 13.38 -8.82 -1.00
CA TYR A 122 11.96 -8.63 -1.27
C TYR A 122 11.17 -9.92 -1.11
N ARG A 123 9.94 -9.77 -0.67
CA ARG A 123 8.93 -10.82 -0.71
C ARG A 123 7.67 -10.27 -1.36
N LEU A 124 7.17 -10.97 -2.37
CA LEU A 124 6.02 -10.56 -3.18
C LEU A 124 4.91 -11.59 -3.08
N PHE A 125 3.71 -11.13 -2.87
CA PHE A 125 2.49 -11.93 -2.95
C PHE A 125 1.29 -11.04 -3.30
N GLU A 126 0.20 -11.67 -3.66
CA GLU A 126 -1.07 -11.01 -3.85
C GLU A 126 -2.19 -11.80 -3.16
N GLU A 127 -3.23 -11.08 -2.78
CA GLU A 127 -4.41 -11.63 -2.13
C GLU A 127 -5.69 -11.03 -2.72
N GLU A 128 -6.81 -11.73 -2.59
CA GLU A 128 -8.11 -11.16 -2.93
C GLU A 128 -8.41 -10.00 -1.96
N THR A 129 -8.85 -8.87 -2.50
CA THR A 129 -9.28 -7.77 -1.66
C THR A 129 -10.72 -7.99 -1.24
N VAL A 130 -10.91 -8.16 0.07
CA VAL A 130 -12.21 -8.58 0.63
C VAL A 130 -12.92 -7.44 1.35
N ARG A 131 -14.24 -7.47 1.32
CA ARG A 131 -15.10 -6.67 2.19
C ARG A 131 -15.15 -7.30 3.56
N TYR A 132 -15.23 -6.46 4.59
CA TYR A 132 -15.35 -6.90 5.97
C TYR A 132 -16.77 -6.64 6.49
N ARG A 133 -17.43 -7.68 7.01
CA ARG A 133 -18.71 -7.50 7.68
C ARG A 133 -18.47 -6.78 9.00
N THR A 134 -19.07 -5.62 9.19
CA THR A 134 -18.85 -4.79 10.38
C THR A 134 -19.19 -5.51 11.69
N THR A 135 -20.18 -6.42 11.65
CA THR A 135 -20.63 -7.22 12.79
C THR A 135 -19.66 -8.32 13.23
N ASP A 136 -18.66 -8.65 12.42
CA ASP A 136 -17.68 -9.71 12.72
C ASP A 136 -16.52 -9.19 13.58
N TYR A 137 -16.55 -7.90 13.92
CA TYR A 137 -15.46 -7.23 14.64
C TYR A 137 -16.00 -6.37 15.77
N HIS A 138 -15.31 -6.41 16.90
CA HIS A 138 -15.50 -5.43 17.96
C HIS A 138 -14.29 -4.51 18.05
N TRP A 139 -14.54 -3.30 18.52
CA TRP A 139 -13.55 -2.24 18.52
C TRP A 139 -13.27 -1.72 19.93
N ILE A 140 -12.00 -1.55 20.22
CA ILE A 140 -11.52 -0.98 21.49
C ILE A 140 -10.54 0.15 21.22
N ALA A 141 -10.42 1.09 22.14
CA ALA A 141 -9.36 2.09 22.12
C ALA A 141 -8.13 1.58 22.86
N ASN A 142 -6.93 1.76 22.27
CA ASN A 142 -5.69 1.47 22.98
C ASN A 142 -5.16 2.69 23.75
N SER A 143 -4.07 2.51 24.52
CA SER A 143 -3.45 3.57 25.32
C SER A 143 -2.96 4.78 24.53
N ASN A 144 -2.74 4.63 23.21
CA ASN A 144 -2.32 5.71 22.32
C ASN A 144 -3.52 6.40 21.62
N GLY A 145 -4.76 6.05 22.00
CA GLY A 145 -5.96 6.59 21.39
C GLY A 145 -6.28 6.05 19.99
N ASN A 146 -5.56 5.01 19.51
CA ASN A 146 -5.93 4.34 18.28
C ASN A 146 -7.05 3.34 18.51
N LEU A 147 -7.93 3.16 17.53
CA LEU A 147 -8.95 2.14 17.57
C LEU A 147 -8.41 0.83 16.99
N ILE A 148 -8.65 -0.26 17.70
CA ILE A 148 -8.21 -1.61 17.37
C ILE A 148 -9.43 -2.45 17.10
N GLY A 149 -9.52 -3.01 15.88
CA GLY A 149 -10.57 -3.95 15.49
C GLY A 149 -10.12 -5.38 15.71
N LEU A 150 -10.87 -6.12 16.52
CA LEU A 150 -10.62 -7.51 16.87
C LEU A 150 -11.72 -8.41 16.30
N ASN A 151 -11.37 -9.61 15.87
CA ASN A 151 -12.34 -10.61 15.49
C ASN A 151 -12.86 -11.40 16.70
N HIS A 152 -13.77 -12.35 16.49
CA HIS A 152 -14.35 -13.19 17.55
C HIS A 152 -13.33 -14.04 18.34
N SER A 153 -12.10 -14.22 17.82
CA SER A 153 -11.02 -14.91 18.50
C SER A 153 -10.03 -13.96 19.17
N GLU A 154 -10.42 -12.71 19.41
CA GLU A 154 -9.60 -11.65 20.01
C GLU A 154 -8.30 -11.34 19.22
N LYS A 155 -8.21 -11.78 17.95
CA LYS A 155 -7.08 -11.46 17.10
C LYS A 155 -7.24 -10.04 16.55
N VAL A 156 -6.17 -9.25 16.65
CA VAL A 156 -6.11 -7.92 16.05
C VAL A 156 -6.11 -8.04 14.53
N CYS A 157 -7.16 -7.52 13.89
CA CYS A 157 -7.31 -7.49 12.44
C CYS A 157 -7.05 -6.10 11.87
N PHE A 158 -7.38 -5.07 12.64
CA PHE A 158 -7.31 -3.68 12.18
C PHE A 158 -6.71 -2.75 13.22
N THR A 159 -6.11 -1.69 12.72
CA THR A 159 -5.79 -0.50 13.51
C THR A 159 -6.27 0.72 12.73
N TRP A 160 -7.01 1.60 13.38
CA TRP A 160 -7.34 2.90 12.83
C TRP A 160 -6.80 4.00 13.73
N GLN A 161 -6.11 4.96 13.10
CA GLN A 161 -5.51 6.10 13.80
C GLN A 161 -6.35 7.34 13.54
N PRO A 162 -6.99 7.94 14.58
CA PRO A 162 -7.80 9.15 14.44
C PRO A 162 -7.02 10.29 13.79
N HIS A 163 -5.78 10.50 14.24
CA HIS A 163 -4.89 11.49 13.64
C HIS A 163 -4.48 11.04 12.22
N GLY A 164 -5.05 11.71 11.20
CA GLY A 164 -4.84 11.39 9.79
C GLY A 164 -5.75 10.30 9.24
N SER A 165 -6.70 9.78 10.02
CA SER A 165 -7.71 8.79 9.61
C SER A 165 -7.12 7.55 8.94
N GLN A 166 -5.92 7.14 9.36
CA GLN A 166 -5.18 6.06 8.72
C GLN A 166 -5.76 4.70 9.11
N PHE A 167 -6.23 3.96 8.11
CA PHE A 167 -6.69 2.57 8.26
C PHE A 167 -5.58 1.59 7.91
N THR A 168 -5.34 0.63 8.79
CA THR A 168 -4.31 -0.40 8.65
C THR A 168 -4.92 -1.78 8.83
N ILE A 169 -4.67 -2.68 7.89
CA ILE A 169 -5.08 -4.08 7.93
C ILE A 169 -3.88 -4.92 8.39
N HIS A 170 -4.09 -5.85 9.32
CA HIS A 170 -3.10 -6.82 9.75
C HIS A 170 -3.31 -8.11 8.96
N THR A 171 -2.33 -8.52 8.16
CA THR A 171 -2.41 -9.73 7.35
C THR A 171 -1.20 -10.63 7.54
N GLU A 172 -1.38 -11.91 7.29
CA GLU A 172 -0.30 -12.90 7.32
C GLU A 172 0.41 -12.93 5.97
N VAL A 173 1.70 -13.23 6.01
CA VAL A 173 2.48 -13.41 4.79
C VAL A 173 2.45 -14.88 4.42
N PRO A 174 1.88 -15.27 3.27
CA PRO A 174 1.75 -16.66 2.89
C PRO A 174 3.12 -17.31 2.69
N GLU A 175 3.26 -18.59 3.06
CA GLU A 175 4.52 -19.34 2.89
C GLU A 175 5.00 -19.36 1.45
N GLY A 176 4.07 -19.49 0.49
CA GLY A 176 4.33 -19.48 -0.95
C GLY A 176 4.67 -18.12 -1.55
N ALA A 177 4.76 -17.05 -0.75
CA ALA A 177 5.14 -15.73 -1.25
C ALA A 177 6.53 -15.76 -1.89
N VAL A 178 6.64 -15.18 -3.09
CA VAL A 178 7.88 -15.17 -3.89
C VAL A 178 8.96 -14.37 -3.16
N LYS A 179 10.11 -14.98 -2.94
CA LYS A 179 11.29 -14.34 -2.34
C LYS A 179 12.32 -14.04 -3.43
N PHE A 180 12.81 -12.82 -3.49
CA PHE A 180 13.88 -12.46 -4.40
C PHE A 180 14.82 -11.42 -3.82
N GLY A 181 16.04 -11.41 -4.33
CA GLY A 181 17.06 -10.42 -3.98
C GLY A 181 17.48 -9.61 -5.19
N VAL A 182 17.93 -8.41 -4.96
CA VAL A 182 18.50 -7.51 -5.96
C VAL A 182 19.97 -7.28 -5.60
N ARG A 183 20.88 -7.52 -6.53
CA ARG A 183 22.30 -7.21 -6.32
C ARG A 183 22.47 -5.70 -6.18
N LYS A 184 23.25 -5.27 -5.20
CA LYS A 184 23.58 -3.86 -5.05
C LYS A 184 24.28 -3.39 -6.34
N PRO A 185 23.71 -2.36 -7.02
CA PRO A 185 24.35 -1.83 -8.22
C PRO A 185 25.64 -1.07 -7.85
N PRO A 186 26.58 -0.91 -8.79
CA PRO A 186 27.70 -0.01 -8.59
C PRO A 186 27.22 1.43 -8.37
N THR A 187 27.96 2.20 -7.60
CA THR A 187 27.66 3.62 -7.41
C THR A 187 27.99 4.38 -8.69
N LEU A 188 27.00 5.03 -9.30
CA LEU A 188 27.20 5.90 -10.44
C LEU A 188 27.54 7.31 -9.98
N LYS A 189 28.59 7.90 -10.54
CA LYS A 189 28.87 9.33 -10.36
C LYS A 189 28.09 10.13 -11.40
N LYS A 190 27.75 11.39 -11.06
CA LYS A 190 27.02 12.29 -11.98
C LYS A 190 27.66 12.33 -13.39
N ASN A 191 28.98 12.50 -13.46
CA ASN A 191 29.68 12.59 -14.73
C ASN A 191 29.63 11.30 -15.55
N ASP A 192 29.56 10.11 -14.90
CA ASP A 192 29.43 8.84 -15.61
C ASP A 192 28.03 8.73 -16.22
N VAL A 193 26.99 9.18 -15.50
CA VAL A 193 25.62 9.23 -16.02
C VAL A 193 25.51 10.19 -17.21
N LEU A 194 26.05 11.41 -17.06
CA LEU A 194 26.02 12.40 -18.14
C LEU A 194 26.71 11.89 -19.43
N LYS A 195 27.81 11.15 -19.30
CA LYS A 195 28.45 10.50 -20.43
C LYS A 195 27.62 9.38 -21.06
N ILE A 196 26.95 8.56 -20.23
CA ILE A 196 26.11 7.45 -20.73
C ILE A 196 24.93 7.96 -21.57
N ILE A 197 24.34 9.10 -21.18
CA ILE A 197 23.20 9.70 -21.88
C ILE A 197 23.65 10.68 -22.98
N ASP A 198 24.95 10.80 -23.21
CA ASP A 198 25.55 11.76 -24.18
C ASP A 198 25.02 13.20 -23.96
N PHE A 199 25.04 13.64 -22.68
CA PHE A 199 24.49 14.91 -22.29
C PHE A 199 25.22 16.07 -23.01
N ASP A 200 24.46 16.91 -23.69
CA ASP A 200 24.90 18.15 -24.30
C ASP A 200 24.36 19.36 -23.49
N GLU A 201 25.26 20.30 -23.16
CA GLU A 201 24.86 21.52 -22.45
C GLU A 201 23.86 22.38 -23.23
N ASN A 202 23.80 22.20 -24.56
CA ASN A 202 22.81 22.85 -25.44
C ASN A 202 21.37 22.32 -25.25
N TRP A 203 21.17 21.25 -24.48
CA TRP A 203 19.80 20.79 -24.13
C TRP A 203 19.10 21.75 -23.16
N ILE A 204 19.84 22.71 -22.61
CA ILE A 204 19.30 23.70 -21.66
C ILE A 204 19.43 25.07 -22.31
N SER A 205 18.33 25.77 -22.52
CA SER A 205 18.29 27.17 -22.91
C SER A 205 17.69 28.00 -21.77
N ILE A 206 18.35 29.12 -21.46
CA ILE A 206 17.81 30.11 -20.54
C ILE A 206 16.83 30.97 -21.33
N LEU A 207 15.59 31.04 -20.88
CA LEU A 207 14.59 31.96 -21.43
C LEU A 207 14.69 33.26 -20.66
N GLU A 208 14.85 34.39 -21.38
CA GLU A 208 14.84 35.75 -20.81
C GLU A 208 13.41 36.23 -20.58
#